data_5ca13b7c4044b148cf2d5419b1cce31c
#
_entry.id   5ca13b7c4044b148cf2d5419b1cce31c
#
_cell.length_a   1.000
_cell.length_b   1.000
_cell.length_c   1.000
_cell.angle_alpha   90.00
_cell.angle_beta   90.00
_cell.angle_gamma   90.00
#
_symmetry.space_group_name_H-M   'P 1'
#
loop_
_entity.id
_entity.type
_entity.pdbx_description
1 polymer ?
#
loop_
_entity_poly.entity_id
_entity_poly.type
_entity_poly.pdbx_seq_one_letter_code
_entity_poly.pdbx_strand_id
1 'polypeptide(L)'
;MQDTRQQILEIMKRHGEVTVQELSDELGLTSVTVRHHLEILRSEGYISVPEVLRSNHPGRPRYVYHLTSTAADLFPNNYSGLASALLGSIDACEDPQRREVLLARAAGRIAARAGDLPSNPAQRIESLVTFMNQQGYVSRWEQDSEKASRYTIYISSCPYYHVSQTHGSTCKIDLQLCRLLAGPNVEVQRVTNEAKQGGLCVYVLDWPEGLGA
;
A
#
# COMPACT_ATOMS: atom_id res chain seq x y z
N MET A 1 3.32 -1.52 -21.70
CA MET A 1 4.19 -0.35 -22.02
C MET A 1 4.98 -0.69 -23.28
N GLN A 2 5.21 0.26 -24.19
CA GLN A 2 6.09 -0.02 -25.33
C GLN A 2 7.50 -0.27 -24.83
N ASP A 3 8.19 -1.25 -25.40
CA ASP A 3 9.52 -1.72 -24.99
C ASP A 3 10.55 -0.57 -24.82
N THR A 4 10.59 0.39 -25.75
CA THR A 4 11.49 1.54 -25.70
C THR A 4 11.31 2.43 -24.47
N ARG A 5 10.06 2.67 -24.01
CA ARG A 5 9.84 3.50 -22.82
C ARG A 5 10.32 2.80 -21.56
N GLN A 6 10.14 1.49 -21.49
CA GLN A 6 10.68 0.69 -20.38
C GLN A 6 12.20 0.73 -20.35
N GLN A 7 12.86 0.57 -21.50
CA GLN A 7 14.32 0.69 -21.62
C GLN A 7 14.82 2.05 -21.16
N ILE A 8 14.16 3.15 -21.56
CA ILE A 8 14.49 4.52 -21.09
C ILE A 8 14.42 4.58 -19.55
N LEU A 9 13.33 4.10 -18.94
CA LEU A 9 13.18 4.12 -17.48
C LEU A 9 14.24 3.27 -16.78
N GLU A 10 14.62 2.13 -17.33
CA GLU A 10 15.69 1.27 -16.81
C GLU A 10 17.07 1.94 -16.88
N ILE A 11 17.39 2.64 -17.99
CA ILE A 11 18.61 3.42 -18.13
C ILE A 11 18.62 4.56 -17.10
N MET A 12 17.52 5.30 -16.98
CA MET A 12 17.38 6.35 -15.98
C MET A 12 17.55 5.85 -14.55
N LYS A 13 17.03 4.64 -14.25
CA LYS A 13 17.21 4.02 -12.92
C LYS A 13 18.67 3.69 -12.63
N ARG A 14 19.44 3.25 -13.64
CA ARG A 14 20.86 2.91 -13.48
C ARG A 14 21.75 4.13 -13.31
N HIS A 15 21.46 5.20 -14.04
CA HIS A 15 22.32 6.40 -14.06
C HIS A 15 21.88 7.50 -13.09
N GLY A 16 20.63 7.45 -12.61
CA GLY A 16 20.02 8.48 -11.74
C GLY A 16 19.54 9.70 -12.52
N GLU A 17 20.40 10.28 -13.34
CA GLU A 17 20.10 11.39 -14.24
C GLU A 17 20.61 11.08 -15.65
N VAL A 18 19.89 11.53 -16.67
CA VAL A 18 20.26 11.30 -18.07
C VAL A 18 19.94 12.49 -18.94
N THR A 19 20.72 12.65 -20.00
CA THR A 19 20.46 13.59 -21.10
C THR A 19 19.85 12.87 -22.30
N VAL A 20 19.23 13.64 -23.21
CA VAL A 20 18.74 13.11 -24.49
C VAL A 20 19.85 12.43 -25.29
N GLN A 21 21.08 12.97 -25.23
CA GLN A 21 22.22 12.43 -25.98
C GLN A 21 22.62 11.04 -25.46
N GLU A 22 22.79 10.89 -24.15
CA GLU A 22 23.14 9.62 -23.52
C GLU A 22 22.10 8.54 -23.83
N LEU A 23 20.81 8.87 -23.75
CA LEU A 23 19.73 7.95 -24.14
C LEU A 23 19.76 7.59 -25.61
N SER A 24 20.06 8.57 -26.49
CA SER A 24 20.19 8.34 -27.94
C SER A 24 21.32 7.37 -28.26
N ASP A 25 22.48 7.57 -27.63
CA ASP A 25 23.67 6.78 -27.84
C ASP A 25 23.46 5.33 -27.30
N GLU A 26 22.88 5.19 -26.11
CA GLU A 26 22.70 3.88 -25.48
C GLU A 26 21.58 3.04 -26.16
N LEU A 27 20.53 3.71 -26.66
CA LEU A 27 19.41 3.01 -27.32
C LEU A 27 19.58 2.88 -28.84
N GLY A 28 20.55 3.55 -29.43
CA GLY A 28 20.70 3.60 -30.88
C GLY A 28 19.55 4.32 -31.60
N LEU A 29 18.90 5.27 -30.91
CA LEU A 29 17.74 6.01 -31.40
C LEU A 29 18.11 7.47 -31.73
N THR A 30 17.31 8.09 -32.61
CA THR A 30 17.48 9.53 -32.86
C THR A 30 17.05 10.38 -31.66
N SER A 31 17.71 11.53 -31.46
CA SER A 31 17.32 12.48 -30.39
C SER A 31 15.86 12.95 -30.50
N VAL A 32 15.28 12.93 -31.70
CA VAL A 32 13.86 13.27 -31.91
C VAL A 32 12.96 12.18 -31.34
N THR A 33 13.27 10.93 -31.62
CA THR A 33 12.53 9.77 -31.10
C THR A 33 12.62 9.71 -29.58
N VAL A 34 13.82 9.91 -29.02
CA VAL A 34 14.04 9.93 -27.56
C VAL A 34 13.20 11.05 -26.91
N ARG A 35 13.22 12.28 -27.47
CA ARG A 35 12.40 13.38 -26.94
C ARG A 35 10.92 13.07 -26.94
N HIS A 36 10.41 12.44 -28.00
CA HIS A 36 9.01 12.02 -28.05
C HIS A 36 8.65 11.05 -26.92
N HIS A 37 9.48 10.06 -26.65
CA HIS A 37 9.26 9.14 -25.53
C HIS A 37 9.37 9.82 -24.16
N LEU A 38 10.33 10.74 -23.99
CA LEU A 38 10.45 11.52 -22.76
C LEU A 38 9.23 12.43 -22.52
N GLU A 39 8.68 13.04 -23.56
CA GLU A 39 7.44 13.84 -23.45
C GLU A 39 6.27 12.99 -22.95
N ILE A 40 6.11 11.75 -23.47
CA ILE A 40 5.06 10.83 -23.02
C ILE A 40 5.30 10.45 -21.56
N LEU A 41 6.51 10.01 -21.19
CA LEU A 41 6.84 9.65 -19.81
C LEU A 41 6.66 10.81 -18.83
N ARG A 42 6.92 12.03 -19.28
CA ARG A 42 6.67 13.25 -18.50
C ARG A 42 5.18 13.50 -18.31
N SER A 43 4.38 13.35 -19.37
CA SER A 43 2.92 13.52 -19.30
C SER A 43 2.26 12.46 -18.39
N GLU A 44 2.84 11.27 -18.32
CA GLU A 44 2.45 10.18 -17.43
C GLU A 44 2.96 10.39 -15.98
N GLY A 45 3.78 11.43 -15.74
CA GLY A 45 4.30 11.77 -14.42
C GLY A 45 5.48 10.92 -13.95
N TYR A 46 6.08 10.11 -14.80
CA TYR A 46 7.19 9.21 -14.42
C TYR A 46 8.56 9.88 -14.43
N ILE A 47 8.72 10.98 -15.17
CA ILE A 47 9.96 11.76 -15.19
C ILE A 47 9.70 13.24 -14.87
N SER A 48 10.71 13.89 -14.31
CA SER A 48 10.66 15.30 -13.94
C SER A 48 10.63 16.23 -15.16
N VAL A 49 10.28 17.49 -14.90
CA VAL A 49 10.60 18.58 -15.85
C VAL A 49 12.12 18.65 -16.00
N PRO A 50 12.64 18.76 -17.25
CA PRO A 50 14.08 18.76 -17.46
C PRO A 50 14.75 19.95 -16.78
N GLU A 51 15.86 19.71 -16.12
CA GLU A 51 16.70 20.72 -15.50
C GLU A 51 17.87 21.08 -16.42
N VAL A 52 18.32 22.33 -16.35
CA VAL A 52 19.46 22.78 -17.14
C VAL A 52 20.76 22.37 -16.44
N LEU A 53 21.52 21.48 -17.05
CA LEU A 53 22.86 21.18 -16.59
C LEU A 53 23.76 22.40 -16.87
N ARG A 54 24.16 23.12 -15.79
CA ARG A 54 25.07 24.24 -15.89
C ARG A 54 26.48 23.73 -16.22
N SER A 55 26.96 24.04 -17.41
CA SER A 55 28.34 23.80 -17.80
C SER A 55 29.14 25.10 -17.65
N ASN A 56 30.36 25.02 -17.11
CA ASN A 56 31.29 26.15 -17.04
C ASN A 56 31.93 26.45 -18.41
N HIS A 57 31.55 25.73 -19.47
CA HIS A 57 32.08 25.93 -20.82
C HIS A 57 31.00 26.54 -21.73
N PRO A 58 31.36 27.43 -22.64
CA PRO A 58 30.42 27.97 -23.62
C PRO A 58 29.89 26.83 -24.51
N GLY A 59 28.55 26.68 -24.58
CA GLY A 59 27.90 25.65 -25.36
C GLY A 59 26.39 25.72 -25.19
N ARG A 60 25.66 24.92 -26.01
CA ARG A 60 24.19 24.81 -25.90
C ARG A 60 23.83 24.19 -24.56
N PRO A 61 22.85 24.74 -23.81
CA PRO A 61 22.41 24.17 -22.56
C PRO A 61 21.99 22.69 -22.74
N ARG A 62 22.49 21.84 -21.87
CA ARG A 62 22.07 20.43 -21.79
C ARG A 62 20.96 20.30 -20.76
N TYR A 63 19.97 19.52 -21.09
CA TYR A 63 18.85 19.20 -20.20
C TYR A 63 19.02 17.80 -19.64
N VAL A 64 18.88 17.67 -18.33
CA VAL A 64 18.89 16.39 -17.62
C VAL A 64 17.47 16.05 -17.14
N TYR A 65 17.17 14.79 -17.12
CA TYR A 65 15.89 14.22 -16.70
C TYR A 65 16.14 13.25 -15.56
N HIS A 66 15.22 13.25 -14.58
CA HIS A 66 15.24 12.37 -13.42
C HIS A 66 13.94 11.58 -13.33
N LEU A 67 13.99 10.38 -12.73
CA LEU A 67 12.78 9.66 -12.37
C LEU A 67 12.07 10.38 -11.22
N THR A 68 10.74 10.40 -11.25
CA THR A 68 9.94 10.85 -10.12
C THR A 68 9.72 9.71 -9.11
N SER A 69 9.18 10.02 -7.94
CA SER A 69 8.75 9.01 -6.98
C SER A 69 7.66 8.08 -7.54
N THR A 70 6.79 8.58 -8.40
CA THR A 70 5.74 7.79 -9.08
C THR A 70 6.34 6.69 -9.97
N ALA A 71 7.51 6.94 -10.57
CA ALA A 71 8.20 5.94 -11.38
C ALA A 71 8.74 4.77 -10.54
N ALA A 72 8.92 4.94 -9.24
CA ALA A 72 9.43 3.87 -8.38
C ALA A 72 8.54 2.63 -8.40
N ASP A 73 7.22 2.82 -8.54
CA ASP A 73 6.23 1.73 -8.58
C ASP A 73 6.27 0.90 -9.88
N LEU A 74 6.92 1.41 -10.93
CA LEU A 74 7.12 0.69 -12.20
C LEU A 74 8.24 -0.36 -12.12
N PHE A 75 9.06 -0.31 -11.08
CA PHE A 75 10.19 -1.22 -10.92
C PHE A 75 9.89 -2.31 -9.90
N PRO A 76 10.49 -3.49 -10.05
CA PRO A 76 10.41 -4.53 -9.04
C PRO A 76 10.83 -3.99 -7.66
N ASN A 77 9.99 -4.23 -6.67
CA ASN A 77 10.27 -3.94 -5.27
C ASN A 77 10.17 -5.23 -4.45
N ASN A 78 10.76 -5.25 -3.27
CA ASN A 78 10.75 -6.42 -2.38
C ASN A 78 10.17 -6.07 -1.02
N TYR A 79 9.11 -5.24 -0.99
CA TYR A 79 8.44 -4.90 0.28
C TYR A 79 7.86 -6.13 0.97
N SER A 80 7.33 -7.11 0.22
CA SER A 80 6.83 -8.36 0.79
C SER A 80 7.94 -9.18 1.43
N GLY A 81 9.13 -9.27 0.81
CA GLY A 81 10.29 -9.94 1.38
C GLY A 81 10.80 -9.26 2.66
N LEU A 82 10.88 -7.93 2.66
CA LEU A 82 11.23 -7.16 3.85
C LEU A 82 10.20 -7.35 4.97
N ALA A 83 8.91 -7.28 4.65
CA ALA A 83 7.83 -7.52 5.60
C ALA A 83 7.90 -8.95 6.18
N SER A 84 8.14 -9.96 5.35
CA SER A 84 8.32 -11.35 5.79
C SER A 84 9.52 -11.50 6.74
N ALA A 85 10.65 -10.88 6.44
CA ALA A 85 11.84 -10.93 7.29
C ALA A 85 11.58 -10.27 8.67
N LEU A 86 10.92 -9.12 8.68
CA LEU A 86 10.55 -8.42 9.92
C LEU A 86 9.54 -9.21 10.75
N LEU A 87 8.50 -9.76 10.12
CA LEU A 87 7.51 -10.59 10.82
C LEU A 87 8.12 -11.91 11.31
N GLY A 88 9.00 -12.53 10.52
CA GLY A 88 9.75 -13.70 10.97
C GLY A 88 10.57 -13.44 12.23
N SER A 89 11.19 -12.27 12.33
CA SER A 89 11.92 -11.85 13.54
C SER A 89 10.98 -11.62 14.73
N ILE A 90 9.77 -11.10 14.49
CA ILE A 90 8.74 -10.94 15.53
C ILE A 90 8.20 -12.30 15.96
N ASP A 91 7.92 -13.20 15.01
CA ASP A 91 7.39 -14.54 15.28
C ASP A 91 8.41 -15.41 16.06
N ALA A 92 9.70 -15.21 15.82
CA ALA A 92 10.81 -15.86 16.54
C ALA A 92 11.03 -15.29 17.96
N CYS A 93 10.34 -14.23 18.35
CA CYS A 93 10.44 -13.68 19.70
C CYS A 93 9.89 -14.70 20.72
N GLU A 94 10.73 -15.17 21.64
CA GLU A 94 10.37 -16.17 22.65
C GLU A 94 9.34 -15.66 23.67
N ASP A 95 9.33 -14.35 23.94
CA ASP A 95 8.35 -13.73 24.84
C ASP A 95 7.02 -13.45 24.13
N PRO A 96 5.94 -14.20 24.44
CA PRO A 96 4.65 -14.00 23.83
C PRO A 96 4.04 -12.60 24.09
N GLN A 97 4.28 -12.03 25.28
CA GLN A 97 3.75 -10.72 25.65
C GLN A 97 4.42 -9.62 24.80
N ARG A 98 5.73 -9.69 24.67
CA ARG A 98 6.50 -8.75 23.85
C ARG A 98 6.07 -8.82 22.38
N ARG A 99 5.85 -10.04 21.87
CA ARG A 99 5.34 -10.25 20.51
C ARG A 99 3.98 -9.58 20.30
N GLU A 100 3.01 -9.82 21.20
CA GLU A 100 1.68 -9.19 21.10
C GLU A 100 1.76 -7.66 21.17
N VAL A 101 2.62 -7.09 22.02
CA VAL A 101 2.85 -5.64 22.09
C VAL A 101 3.37 -5.09 20.77
N LEU A 102 4.31 -5.79 20.11
CA LEU A 102 4.84 -5.34 18.80
C LEU A 102 3.77 -5.35 17.72
N LEU A 103 2.95 -6.40 17.66
CA LEU A 103 1.84 -6.50 16.69
C LEU A 103 0.76 -5.45 16.95
N ALA A 104 0.40 -5.22 18.21
CA ALA A 104 -0.55 -4.18 18.60
C ALA A 104 -0.05 -2.77 18.25
N ARG A 105 1.25 -2.50 18.45
CA ARG A 105 1.86 -1.23 18.04
C ARG A 105 1.85 -1.04 16.52
N ALA A 106 2.10 -2.11 15.75
CA ALA A 106 2.00 -2.06 14.30
C ALA A 106 0.57 -1.73 13.85
N ALA A 107 -0.45 -2.42 14.40
CA ALA A 107 -1.85 -2.12 14.16
C ALA A 107 -2.22 -0.68 14.53
N GLY A 108 -1.73 -0.19 15.67
CA GLY A 108 -1.95 1.18 16.14
C GLY A 108 -1.40 2.23 15.18
N ARG A 109 -0.21 2.00 14.61
CA ARG A 109 0.37 2.91 13.59
C ARG A 109 -0.45 2.95 12.29
N ILE A 110 -1.03 1.82 11.91
CA ILE A 110 -1.92 1.75 10.74
C ILE A 110 -3.23 2.47 11.06
N ALA A 111 -3.86 2.17 12.22
CA ALA A 111 -5.12 2.76 12.65
C ALA A 111 -5.04 4.30 12.78
N ALA A 112 -3.90 4.84 13.25
CA ALA A 112 -3.69 6.28 13.38
C ALA A 112 -3.83 7.06 12.05
N ARG A 113 -3.71 6.38 10.93
CA ARG A 113 -3.88 6.97 9.59
C ARG A 113 -5.34 7.16 9.20
N ALA A 114 -6.28 6.52 9.91
CA ALA A 114 -7.71 6.66 9.64
C ALA A 114 -8.28 8.01 10.12
N GLY A 115 -7.56 8.73 11.00
CA GLY A 115 -8.06 9.96 11.61
C GLY A 115 -9.20 9.70 12.60
N ASP A 116 -10.02 10.72 12.82
CA ASP A 116 -11.16 10.63 13.70
C ASP A 116 -12.33 9.89 13.02
N LEU A 117 -12.86 8.90 13.70
CA LEU A 117 -13.98 8.11 13.21
C LEU A 117 -15.28 8.51 13.92
N PRO A 118 -16.42 8.47 13.21
CA PRO A 118 -17.73 8.79 13.80
C PRO A 118 -18.06 7.96 15.03
N SER A 119 -18.86 8.50 15.95
CA SER A 119 -19.34 7.76 17.12
C SER A 119 -20.54 6.86 16.82
N ASN A 120 -21.34 7.21 15.80
CA ASN A 120 -22.47 6.38 15.37
C ASN A 120 -21.97 5.06 14.76
N PRO A 121 -22.47 3.88 15.21
CA PRO A 121 -22.00 2.59 14.77
C PRO A 121 -22.07 2.37 13.25
N ALA A 122 -23.18 2.71 12.60
CA ALA A 122 -23.35 2.53 11.16
C ALA A 122 -22.40 3.41 10.34
N GLN A 123 -22.20 4.65 10.74
CA GLN A 123 -21.23 5.56 10.09
C GLN A 123 -19.79 5.12 10.37
N ARG A 124 -19.55 4.60 11.56
CA ARG A 124 -18.22 4.13 11.96
C ARG A 124 -17.78 2.90 11.18
N ILE A 125 -18.67 1.92 11.01
CA ILE A 125 -18.37 0.72 10.20
C ILE A 125 -18.16 1.07 8.74
N GLU A 126 -18.93 2.00 8.18
CA GLU A 126 -18.73 2.51 6.82
C GLU A 126 -17.35 3.16 6.67
N SER A 127 -16.96 4.02 7.62
CA SER A 127 -15.65 4.69 7.62
C SER A 127 -14.51 3.67 7.80
N LEU A 128 -14.69 2.65 8.64
CA LEU A 128 -13.72 1.57 8.85
C LEU A 128 -13.50 0.79 7.55
N VAL A 129 -14.57 0.36 6.88
CA VAL A 129 -14.49 -0.40 5.63
C VAL A 129 -13.91 0.45 4.52
N THR A 130 -14.29 1.72 4.44
CA THR A 130 -13.70 2.69 3.49
C THR A 130 -12.19 2.81 3.71
N PHE A 131 -11.75 2.98 4.96
CA PHE A 131 -10.32 3.03 5.29
C PHE A 131 -9.60 1.74 4.89
N MET A 132 -10.16 0.57 5.19
CA MET A 132 -9.57 -0.71 4.79
C MET A 132 -9.40 -0.78 3.26
N ASN A 133 -10.44 -0.42 2.50
CA ASN A 133 -10.37 -0.43 1.04
C ASN A 133 -9.30 0.54 0.50
N GLN A 134 -9.10 1.70 1.13
CA GLN A 134 -7.99 2.61 0.82
C GLN A 134 -6.61 2.00 1.12
N GLN A 135 -6.53 1.05 2.06
CA GLN A 135 -5.29 0.29 2.32
C GLN A 135 -5.11 -0.92 1.39
N GLY A 136 -5.97 -1.10 0.37
CA GLY A 136 -5.86 -2.16 -0.63
C GLY A 136 -6.62 -3.44 -0.32
N TYR A 137 -7.49 -3.43 0.71
CA TYR A 137 -8.46 -4.52 0.89
C TYR A 137 -9.59 -4.40 -0.14
N VAL A 138 -10.26 -5.51 -0.39
CA VAL A 138 -11.57 -5.52 -1.03
C VAL A 138 -12.55 -6.03 0.01
N SER A 139 -13.25 -5.11 0.66
CA SER A 139 -14.13 -5.41 1.77
C SER A 139 -15.49 -4.71 1.63
N ARG A 140 -16.49 -5.31 2.24
CA ARG A 140 -17.85 -4.79 2.39
C ARG A 140 -18.39 -5.13 3.77
N TRP A 141 -19.47 -4.50 4.18
CA TRP A 141 -20.12 -4.79 5.45
C TRP A 141 -21.62 -4.97 5.28
N GLU A 142 -22.23 -5.64 6.24
CA GLU A 142 -23.67 -5.84 6.37
C GLU A 142 -24.06 -5.69 7.84
N GLN A 143 -25.24 -5.12 8.10
CA GLN A 143 -25.84 -5.11 9.43
C GLN A 143 -26.65 -6.38 9.63
N ASP A 144 -26.58 -6.95 10.82
CA ASP A 144 -27.37 -8.12 11.17
C ASP A 144 -28.86 -7.76 11.22
N SER A 145 -29.73 -8.61 10.65
CA SER A 145 -31.16 -8.38 10.56
C SER A 145 -31.91 -8.58 11.91
N GLU A 146 -31.35 -9.39 12.81
CA GLU A 146 -31.95 -9.71 14.11
C GLU A 146 -31.36 -8.87 15.24
N LYS A 147 -30.09 -8.44 15.10
CA LYS A 147 -29.38 -7.66 16.10
C LYS A 147 -28.81 -6.37 15.50
N ALA A 148 -29.54 -5.27 15.65
CA ALA A 148 -29.17 -3.96 15.06
C ALA A 148 -27.81 -3.42 15.53
N SER A 149 -27.25 -3.91 16.65
CA SER A 149 -25.92 -3.55 17.16
C SER A 149 -24.79 -4.42 16.58
N ARG A 150 -25.11 -5.41 15.73
CA ARG A 150 -24.15 -6.32 15.12
C ARG A 150 -23.92 -5.98 13.67
N TYR A 151 -22.64 -5.98 13.28
CA TYR A 151 -22.21 -5.75 11.91
C TYR A 151 -21.19 -6.82 11.52
N THR A 152 -21.23 -7.22 10.26
CA THR A 152 -20.30 -8.21 9.70
C THR A 152 -19.50 -7.59 8.57
N ILE A 153 -18.17 -7.71 8.64
CA ILE A 153 -17.25 -7.31 7.55
C ILE A 153 -16.84 -8.57 6.80
N TYR A 154 -16.98 -8.52 5.48
CA TYR A 154 -16.53 -9.54 4.55
C TYR A 154 -15.33 -9.00 3.77
N ILE A 155 -14.21 -9.70 3.81
CA ILE A 155 -12.98 -9.34 3.08
C ILE A 155 -12.72 -10.43 2.04
N SER A 156 -12.83 -10.07 0.78
CA SER A 156 -12.58 -10.96 -0.36
C SER A 156 -11.14 -10.89 -0.89
N SER A 157 -10.41 -9.79 -0.59
CA SER A 157 -9.00 -9.65 -0.93
C SER A 157 -8.25 -8.93 0.19
N CYS A 158 -7.13 -9.52 0.61
CA CYS A 158 -6.24 -8.94 1.62
C CYS A 158 -4.94 -8.48 0.95
N PRO A 159 -4.49 -7.22 1.15
CA PRO A 159 -3.25 -6.73 0.54
C PRO A 159 -2.00 -7.45 1.07
N TYR A 160 -2.12 -8.11 2.23
CA TYR A 160 -1.03 -8.86 2.86
C TYR A 160 -1.08 -10.35 2.56
N TYR A 161 -1.86 -10.78 1.56
CA TYR A 161 -2.09 -12.20 1.26
C TYR A 161 -0.79 -13.01 1.17
N HIS A 162 0.18 -12.57 0.37
CA HIS A 162 1.44 -13.30 0.19
C HIS A 162 2.23 -13.45 1.51
N VAL A 163 2.28 -12.41 2.33
CA VAL A 163 2.99 -12.43 3.62
C VAL A 163 2.23 -13.28 4.65
N SER A 164 0.90 -13.23 4.63
CA SER A 164 0.05 -13.98 5.57
C SER A 164 0.09 -15.50 5.37
N GLN A 165 0.53 -15.96 4.19
CA GLN A 165 0.72 -17.40 3.95
C GLN A 165 1.79 -18.02 4.84
N THR A 166 2.84 -17.27 5.14
CA THR A 166 3.97 -17.71 5.98
C THR A 166 3.90 -17.17 7.41
N HIS A 167 3.29 -15.99 7.61
CA HIS A 167 3.25 -15.30 8.91
C HIS A 167 1.83 -15.04 9.37
N GLY A 168 1.29 -15.94 10.22
CA GLY A 168 -0.05 -15.80 10.80
C GLY A 168 -0.21 -14.58 11.71
N SER A 169 0.88 -13.98 12.18
CA SER A 169 0.93 -12.71 12.91
C SER A 169 0.34 -11.54 12.11
N THR A 170 0.41 -11.57 10.78
CA THR A 170 -0.26 -10.58 9.90
C THR A 170 -1.76 -10.51 10.18
N CYS A 171 -2.41 -11.68 10.28
CA CYS A 171 -3.85 -11.73 10.58
C CYS A 171 -4.20 -11.25 12.00
N LYS A 172 -3.24 -11.30 12.94
CA LYS A 172 -3.42 -10.71 14.26
C LYS A 172 -3.37 -9.18 14.20
N ILE A 173 -2.51 -8.62 13.34
CA ILE A 173 -2.47 -7.18 13.07
C ILE A 173 -3.83 -6.73 12.52
N ASP A 174 -4.41 -7.45 11.56
CA ASP A 174 -5.73 -7.13 10.98
C ASP A 174 -6.84 -7.14 12.03
N LEU A 175 -6.86 -8.15 12.90
CA LEU A 175 -7.84 -8.24 13.99
C LEU A 175 -7.68 -7.06 14.98
N GLN A 176 -6.46 -6.72 15.35
CA GLN A 176 -6.20 -5.57 16.22
C GLN A 176 -6.55 -4.24 15.54
N LEU A 177 -6.30 -4.12 14.24
CA LEU A 177 -6.71 -2.96 13.44
C LEU A 177 -8.23 -2.78 13.47
N CYS A 178 -9.00 -3.85 13.21
CA CYS A 178 -10.46 -3.81 13.29
C CYS A 178 -10.94 -3.40 14.69
N ARG A 179 -10.33 -3.92 15.77
CA ARG A 179 -10.66 -3.55 17.14
C ARG A 179 -10.41 -2.07 17.44
N LEU A 180 -9.26 -1.55 17.03
CA LEU A 180 -8.90 -0.14 17.24
C LEU A 180 -9.84 0.80 16.49
N LEU A 181 -10.18 0.47 15.25
CA LEU A 181 -11.07 1.29 14.43
C LEU A 181 -12.53 1.18 14.88
N ALA A 182 -12.98 0.01 15.32
CA ALA A 182 -14.34 -0.18 15.87
C ALA A 182 -14.55 0.62 17.17
N GLY A 183 -13.53 0.69 18.02
CA GLY A 183 -13.56 1.44 19.27
C GLY A 183 -13.46 0.56 20.51
N PRO A 184 -13.24 1.17 21.70
CA PRO A 184 -12.82 0.44 22.90
C PRO A 184 -13.87 -0.53 23.48
N ASN A 185 -15.15 -0.31 23.21
CA ASN A 185 -16.24 -1.09 23.80
C ASN A 185 -16.92 -2.03 22.78
N VAL A 186 -16.30 -2.22 21.60
CA VAL A 186 -16.83 -3.08 20.55
C VAL A 186 -16.15 -4.44 20.62
N GLU A 187 -16.93 -5.50 20.73
CA GLU A 187 -16.42 -6.84 20.63
C GLU A 187 -16.18 -7.18 19.16
N VAL A 188 -14.94 -7.54 18.83
CA VAL A 188 -14.56 -7.89 17.46
C VAL A 188 -14.00 -9.30 17.43
N GLN A 189 -14.68 -10.16 16.68
CA GLN A 189 -14.29 -11.56 16.49
C GLN A 189 -14.04 -11.85 15.02
N ARG A 190 -12.99 -12.62 14.73
CA ARG A 190 -12.77 -13.20 13.40
C ARG A 190 -13.41 -14.58 13.35
N VAL A 191 -14.40 -14.74 12.47
CA VAL A 191 -15.18 -15.99 12.34
C VAL A 191 -14.52 -16.97 11.37
N THR A 192 -14.02 -16.47 10.22
CA THR A 192 -13.36 -17.30 9.23
C THR A 192 -12.02 -16.70 8.81
N ASN A 193 -11.11 -17.57 8.36
CA ASN A 193 -9.80 -17.21 7.82
C ASN A 193 -9.52 -18.02 6.54
N GLU A 194 -10.47 -18.01 5.62
CA GLU A 194 -10.42 -18.81 4.41
C GLU A 194 -9.79 -18.07 3.21
N ALA A 195 -9.35 -16.81 3.39
CA ALA A 195 -8.62 -16.07 2.35
C ALA A 195 -7.40 -16.84 1.82
N LYS A 196 -6.90 -17.81 2.60
CA LYS A 196 -5.83 -18.73 2.20
C LYS A 196 -6.22 -19.73 1.10
N GLN A 197 -7.51 -19.92 0.83
CA GLN A 197 -8.05 -20.88 -0.14
C GLN A 197 -9.01 -20.22 -1.14
N GLY A 198 -8.94 -18.89 -1.30
CA GLY A 198 -9.88 -18.13 -2.15
C GLY A 198 -11.24 -17.88 -1.49
N GLY A 199 -11.36 -18.11 -0.19
CA GLY A 199 -12.55 -17.80 0.60
C GLY A 199 -12.53 -16.39 1.20
N LEU A 200 -13.52 -16.10 2.07
CA LEU A 200 -13.68 -14.82 2.73
C LEU A 200 -13.05 -14.83 4.12
N CYS A 201 -12.36 -13.74 4.50
CA CYS A 201 -12.15 -13.43 5.90
C CYS A 201 -13.38 -12.69 6.42
N VAL A 202 -13.97 -13.17 7.51
CA VAL A 202 -15.19 -12.62 8.09
C VAL A 202 -14.92 -12.15 9.52
N TYR A 203 -15.26 -10.90 9.79
CA TYR A 203 -15.20 -10.29 11.11
C TYR A 203 -16.61 -9.91 11.56
N VAL A 204 -16.97 -10.27 12.78
CA VAL A 204 -18.21 -9.86 13.43
C VAL A 204 -17.86 -8.83 14.49
N LEU A 205 -18.60 -7.72 14.48
CA LEU A 205 -18.46 -6.60 15.39
C LEU A 205 -19.78 -6.42 16.14
N ASP A 206 -19.71 -6.51 17.47
CA ASP A 206 -20.86 -6.29 18.36
C ASP A 206 -20.66 -4.99 19.14
N TRP A 207 -21.49 -4.00 18.86
CA TRP A 207 -21.56 -2.76 19.64
C TRP A 207 -22.39 -2.98 20.91
N PRO A 208 -22.04 -2.30 22.02
CA PRO A 208 -22.90 -2.31 23.22
C PRO A 208 -24.27 -1.75 22.88
N GLU A 209 -25.32 -2.36 23.45
CA GLU A 209 -26.68 -1.87 23.30
C GLU A 209 -26.81 -0.47 23.91
N GLY A 210 -27.45 0.47 23.18
CA GLY A 210 -27.71 1.84 23.64
C GLY A 210 -26.79 2.93 23.08
N LEU A 211 -25.83 2.62 22.22
CA LEU A 211 -24.96 3.62 21.57
C LEU A 211 -25.48 4.17 20.22
N GLY A 212 -26.72 3.86 19.86
CA GLY A 212 -27.30 4.14 18.53
C GLY A 212 -28.62 4.93 18.52
N ALA A 213 -28.93 5.70 19.57
CA ALA A 213 -30.10 6.58 19.58
C ALA A 213 -29.67 8.05 19.44
#